data_0d52c6050b11e3c868f9e72742eb0799
#
_entry.id   0d52c6050b11e3c868f9e72742eb0799
#
_cell.length_a   1.000
_cell.length_b   1.000
_cell.length_c   1.000
_cell.angle_alpha   90.00
_cell.angle_beta   90.00
_cell.angle_gamma   90.00
#
_symmetry.space_group_name_H-M   'P 1'
#
loop_
_entity.id
_entity.type
_entity.pdbx_description
1 polymer ?
#
loop_
_entity_poly.entity_id
_entity_poly.type
_entity_poly.pdbx_seq_one_letter_code
_entity_poly.pdbx_strand_id
1 'polypeptide(L)'
;EIRLSLVGSEMCIRDRRILDSLFPCIQGGTTAIPGAFGCGKTVISQALSKFSNSDIIMYVGCGERGNEMAEVLEEFPELTLMRDGKEQPIMRRTTLVANTSNMPVAAREASIYTGITLSEYFRDQGTNVAMMADSTSRWAEALREISGRLAEMPADSGYPAYLGGRLASFYERAGKVVALGSPERVGSVSIVGAVSPPGGDFSDPVTTATLGIVGAFWGLDKKLAQRKHFPSVNWDVSYSKYSQMLE
;
A
#
# COMPACT_ATOMS: atom_id res chain seq x y z
N GLU A 1 17.79 14.91 6.14
CA GLU A 1 16.74 15.52 5.30
C GLU A 1 15.59 14.53 5.14
N ILE A 2 14.44 14.84 5.73
CA ILE A 2 13.21 14.07 5.53
C ILE A 2 12.66 14.49 4.17
N ARG A 3 12.72 13.59 3.19
CA ARG A 3 12.10 13.86 1.88
C ARG A 3 10.69 13.30 1.87
N LEU A 4 9.76 14.09 1.38
CA LEU A 4 8.41 13.64 0.97
C LEU A 4 8.54 12.49 -0.01
N SER A 5 7.87 11.38 0.22
CA SER A 5 8.39 10.13 -0.24
C SER A 5 7.66 9.45 -1.37
N LEU A 6 6.39 9.35 -1.36
CA LEU A 6 5.70 8.46 -2.30
C LEU A 6 5.26 9.15 -3.58
N VAL A 7 5.22 10.47 -3.58
CA VAL A 7 4.79 11.25 -4.74
C VAL A 7 5.81 12.34 -4.97
N GLY A 8 6.50 12.31 -6.09
CA GLY A 8 7.48 13.32 -6.46
C GLY A 8 6.85 14.71 -6.60
N SER A 9 7.51 15.73 -6.06
CA SER A 9 7.00 17.11 -6.01
C SER A 9 6.64 17.68 -7.38
N GLU A 10 7.35 17.33 -8.44
CA GLU A 10 7.09 17.84 -9.79
C GLU A 10 5.85 17.22 -10.45
N MET A 11 5.42 16.05 -10.02
CA MET A 11 4.33 15.30 -10.65
C MET A 11 3.01 15.37 -9.89
N CYS A 12 3.00 15.76 -8.63
CA CYS A 12 1.81 16.02 -7.82
C CYS A 12 0.92 17.13 -8.36
N ILE A 13 1.48 17.94 -9.23
CA ILE A 13 0.80 19.08 -9.82
C ILE A 13 -0.42 18.67 -10.66
N ARG A 14 -0.55 17.41 -11.08
CA ARG A 14 -1.63 17.02 -11.99
C ARG A 14 -2.85 16.42 -11.32
N ASP A 15 -2.70 15.46 -10.40
CA ASP A 15 -3.87 14.73 -9.88
C ASP A 15 -3.84 14.38 -8.39
N ARG A 16 -2.73 14.59 -7.69
CA ARG A 16 -2.53 14.09 -6.33
C ARG A 16 -2.12 15.17 -5.32
N ARG A 17 -2.33 16.44 -5.64
CA ARG A 17 -2.00 17.58 -4.77
C ARG A 17 -2.56 17.43 -3.37
N ILE A 18 -3.78 16.90 -3.27
CA ILE A 18 -4.46 16.72 -1.98
C ILE A 18 -3.69 15.75 -1.07
N LEU A 19 -3.08 14.70 -1.61
CA LEU A 19 -2.34 13.74 -0.79
C LEU A 19 -1.02 14.33 -0.31
N ASP A 20 -0.29 15.00 -1.18
CA ASP A 20 1.01 15.58 -0.83
C ASP A 20 0.92 16.81 0.06
N SER A 21 -0.05 17.69 -0.21
CA SER A 21 -0.16 18.95 0.53
C SER A 21 -0.87 18.82 1.87
N LEU A 22 -1.84 17.93 1.98
CA LEU A 22 -2.65 17.79 3.19
C LEU A 22 -2.29 16.54 4.01
N PHE A 23 -1.90 15.46 3.35
CA PHE A 23 -1.70 14.16 4.01
C PHE A 23 -0.40 13.51 3.55
N PRO A 24 0.76 14.15 3.74
CA PRO A 24 2.04 13.66 3.23
C PRO A 24 2.41 12.30 3.81
N CYS A 25 3.11 11.51 3.01
CA CYS A 25 3.79 10.31 3.45
C CYS A 25 5.30 10.48 3.23
N ILE A 26 6.10 10.04 4.18
CA ILE A 26 7.56 10.13 4.13
C ILE A 26 8.18 8.80 3.63
N GLN A 27 9.44 8.86 3.20
CA GLN A 27 10.21 7.64 2.91
C GLN A 27 10.38 6.80 4.18
N GLY A 28 10.00 5.52 4.09
CA GLY A 28 9.93 4.63 5.25
C GLY A 28 8.63 4.75 6.04
N GLY A 29 7.67 5.56 5.57
CA GLY A 29 6.36 5.71 6.21
C GLY A 29 5.37 4.60 5.87
N THR A 30 4.31 4.55 6.65
CA THR A 30 3.18 3.62 6.47
C THR A 30 1.91 4.38 6.17
N THR A 31 1.20 3.96 5.14
CA THR A 31 -0.05 4.61 4.71
C THR A 31 -1.13 3.56 4.47
N ALA A 32 -2.35 3.89 4.83
CA ALA A 32 -3.52 3.09 4.46
C ALA A 32 -4.46 3.88 3.55
N ILE A 33 -5.00 3.18 2.55
CA ILE A 33 -6.03 3.69 1.63
C ILE A 33 -7.31 2.87 1.83
N PRO A 34 -8.11 3.16 2.85
CA PRO A 34 -9.38 2.49 3.01
C PRO A 34 -10.44 3.11 2.11
N GLY A 35 -11.28 2.27 1.55
CA GLY A 35 -12.40 2.70 0.75
C GLY A 35 -13.23 1.53 0.24
N ALA A 36 -14.51 1.76 0.00
CA ALA A 36 -15.38 0.79 -0.61
C ALA A 36 -14.90 0.42 -2.03
N PHE A 37 -15.43 -0.65 -2.56
CA PHE A 37 -15.21 -1.02 -3.97
C PHE A 37 -15.62 0.12 -4.90
N GLY A 38 -14.80 0.38 -5.92
CA GLY A 38 -15.06 1.44 -6.91
C GLY A 38 -14.73 2.87 -6.46
N CYS A 39 -14.11 3.06 -5.30
CA CYS A 39 -13.67 4.39 -4.84
C CYS A 39 -12.33 4.84 -5.44
N GLY A 40 -11.71 4.04 -6.31
CA GLY A 40 -10.47 4.39 -7.01
C GLY A 40 -9.19 4.03 -6.25
N LYS A 41 -9.21 3.05 -5.34
CA LYS A 41 -8.01 2.56 -4.63
C LYS A 41 -6.91 2.13 -5.59
N THR A 42 -7.23 1.23 -6.50
CA THR A 42 -6.28 0.70 -7.50
C THR A 42 -5.70 1.82 -8.36
N VAL A 43 -6.54 2.77 -8.81
CA VAL A 43 -6.08 3.93 -9.60
C VAL A 43 -5.11 4.81 -8.80
N ILE A 44 -5.36 5.01 -7.50
CA ILE A 44 -4.43 5.74 -6.63
C ILE A 44 -3.12 4.96 -6.48
N SER A 45 -3.18 3.65 -6.25
CA SER A 45 -2.01 2.79 -6.11
C SER A 45 -1.16 2.77 -7.40
N GLN A 46 -1.78 2.69 -8.56
CA GLN A 46 -1.11 2.80 -9.87
C GLN A 46 -0.45 4.17 -10.06
N ALA A 47 -1.18 5.25 -9.73
CA ALA A 47 -0.62 6.59 -9.83
C ALA A 47 0.56 6.81 -8.88
N LEU A 48 0.49 6.28 -7.64
CA LEU A 48 1.61 6.31 -6.71
C LEU A 48 2.79 5.51 -7.26
N SER A 49 2.56 4.36 -7.87
CA SER A 49 3.60 3.56 -8.52
C SER A 49 4.28 4.34 -9.66
N LYS A 50 3.51 5.10 -10.44
CA LYS A 50 4.05 5.92 -11.53
C LYS A 50 4.84 7.12 -11.03
N PHE A 51 4.30 7.85 -10.05
CA PHE A 51 4.79 9.18 -9.66
C PHE A 51 5.60 9.21 -8.37
N SER A 52 5.75 8.06 -7.73
CA SER A 52 6.59 7.89 -6.55
C SER A 52 8.06 8.22 -6.86
N ASN A 53 8.73 8.90 -5.94
CA ASN A 53 10.17 9.15 -5.98
C ASN A 53 11.01 7.94 -5.51
N SER A 54 10.38 6.79 -5.28
CA SER A 54 11.09 5.55 -4.94
C SER A 54 11.86 4.98 -6.11
N ASP A 55 12.96 4.31 -5.84
CA ASP A 55 13.79 3.68 -6.88
C ASP A 55 13.13 2.43 -7.42
N ILE A 56 12.49 1.67 -6.54
CA ILE A 56 11.83 0.39 -6.84
C ILE A 56 10.40 0.40 -6.33
N ILE A 57 9.52 -0.16 -7.13
CA ILE A 57 8.12 -0.38 -6.80
C ILE A 57 7.87 -1.87 -6.64
N MET A 58 7.27 -2.23 -5.52
CA MET A 58 6.77 -3.59 -5.26
C MET A 58 5.25 -3.54 -5.23
N TYR A 59 4.59 -4.04 -6.25
CA TYR A 59 3.14 -4.13 -6.28
C TYR A 59 2.70 -5.55 -5.93
N VAL A 60 1.92 -5.68 -4.88
CA VAL A 60 1.41 -6.97 -4.38
C VAL A 60 -0.11 -6.97 -4.51
N GLY A 61 -0.61 -7.68 -5.49
CA GLY A 61 -2.03 -8.00 -5.60
C GLY A 61 -2.33 -9.22 -4.73
N CYS A 62 -3.04 -9.03 -3.64
CA CYS A 62 -3.37 -10.07 -2.68
C CYS A 62 -4.85 -10.40 -2.71
N GLY A 63 -5.20 -11.51 -3.35
CA GLY A 63 -6.57 -11.98 -3.45
C GLY A 63 -7.48 -11.11 -4.33
N GLU A 64 -6.90 -10.34 -5.23
CA GLU A 64 -7.64 -9.49 -6.16
C GLU A 64 -8.38 -10.31 -7.22
N ARG A 65 -9.36 -9.69 -7.85
CA ARG A 65 -10.10 -10.33 -8.94
C ARG A 65 -9.19 -10.48 -10.16
N GLY A 66 -9.37 -11.58 -10.89
CA GLY A 66 -8.56 -11.87 -12.07
C GLY A 66 -8.59 -10.77 -13.12
N ASN A 67 -9.76 -10.13 -13.34
CA ASN A 67 -9.89 -9.01 -14.28
C ASN A 67 -9.16 -7.75 -13.81
N GLU A 68 -9.20 -7.40 -12.52
CA GLU A 68 -8.47 -6.26 -11.97
C GLU A 68 -6.95 -6.48 -12.06
N MET A 69 -6.51 -7.71 -11.81
CA MET A 69 -5.09 -8.05 -11.99
C MET A 69 -4.66 -8.05 -13.45
N ALA A 70 -5.55 -8.47 -14.38
CA ALA A 70 -5.29 -8.39 -15.82
C ALA A 70 -5.13 -6.93 -16.27
N GLU A 71 -5.99 -6.02 -15.81
CA GLU A 71 -5.87 -4.57 -16.09
C GLU A 71 -4.50 -4.04 -15.60
N VAL A 72 -4.07 -4.41 -14.40
CA VAL A 72 -2.75 -4.01 -13.89
C VAL A 72 -1.63 -4.54 -14.78
N LEU A 73 -1.72 -5.80 -15.23
CA LEU A 73 -0.70 -6.42 -16.09
C LEU A 73 -0.68 -5.83 -17.52
N GLU A 74 -1.80 -5.31 -18.00
CA GLU A 74 -1.89 -4.63 -19.29
C GLU A 74 -1.42 -3.17 -19.19
N GLU A 75 -1.86 -2.44 -18.15
CA GLU A 75 -1.59 -1.01 -18.02
C GLU A 75 -0.16 -0.69 -17.56
N PHE A 76 0.42 -1.47 -16.64
CA PHE A 76 1.76 -1.18 -16.10
C PHE A 76 2.87 -1.16 -17.16
N PRO A 77 2.90 -2.07 -18.16
CA PRO A 77 3.88 -2.00 -19.24
C PRO A 77 3.79 -0.76 -20.12
N GLU A 78 2.57 -0.18 -20.26
CA GLU A 78 2.32 1.02 -21.05
C GLU A 78 2.69 2.31 -20.30
N LEU A 79 2.80 2.23 -18.97
CA LEU A 79 3.15 3.39 -18.16
C LEU A 79 4.63 3.73 -18.33
N THR A 80 4.89 4.98 -18.63
CA THR A 80 6.24 5.53 -18.74
C THR A 80 6.44 6.68 -17.75
N LEU A 81 7.67 6.91 -17.38
CA LEU A 81 8.08 8.03 -16.56
C LEU A 81 9.32 8.71 -17.16
N MET A 82 9.44 10.00 -16.91
CA MET A 82 10.65 10.76 -17.27
C MET A 82 11.67 10.63 -16.14
N ARG A 83 12.81 10.01 -16.43
CA ARG A 83 13.95 9.93 -15.51
C ARG A 83 15.22 10.32 -16.28
N ASP A 84 15.99 11.24 -15.71
CA ASP A 84 17.23 11.77 -16.33
C ASP A 84 17.02 12.29 -17.76
N GLY A 85 15.86 12.91 -18.02
CA GLY A 85 15.51 13.46 -19.33
C GLY A 85 15.17 12.41 -20.40
N LYS A 86 15.02 11.13 -20.01
CA LYS A 86 14.63 10.06 -20.90
C LYS A 86 13.33 9.39 -20.44
N GLU A 87 12.48 9.08 -21.38
CA GLU A 87 11.28 8.30 -21.11
C GLU A 87 11.68 6.84 -20.91
N GLN A 88 11.26 6.27 -19.76
CA GLN A 88 11.56 4.89 -19.39
C GLN A 88 10.27 4.16 -18.98
N PRO A 89 10.09 2.89 -19.38
CA PRO A 89 8.97 2.08 -18.92
C PRO A 89 9.04 1.88 -17.41
N ILE A 90 7.90 2.04 -16.73
CA ILE A 90 7.81 1.88 -15.27
C ILE A 90 8.15 0.44 -14.84
N MET A 91 7.93 -0.54 -15.70
CA MET A 91 8.23 -1.95 -15.44
C MET A 91 9.71 -2.22 -15.19
N ARG A 92 10.63 -1.36 -15.62
CA ARG A 92 12.06 -1.50 -15.29
C ARG A 92 12.36 -1.41 -13.81
N ARG A 93 11.51 -0.72 -13.05
CA ARG A 93 11.64 -0.55 -11.60
C ARG A 93 10.52 -1.22 -10.79
N THR A 94 9.65 -1.97 -11.44
CA THR A 94 8.46 -2.56 -10.81
C THR A 94 8.55 -4.07 -10.78
N THR A 95 8.30 -4.63 -9.60
CA THR A 95 8.09 -6.07 -9.40
C THR A 95 6.65 -6.30 -9.03
N LEU A 96 5.98 -7.21 -9.74
CA LEU A 96 4.59 -7.58 -9.50
C LEU A 96 4.52 -8.94 -8.82
N VAL A 97 3.86 -8.99 -7.67
CA VAL A 97 3.48 -10.24 -6.99
C VAL A 97 1.98 -10.39 -7.13
N ALA A 98 1.54 -11.28 -8.02
CA ALA A 98 0.13 -11.46 -8.34
C ALA A 98 -0.44 -12.69 -7.66
N ASN A 99 -1.41 -12.49 -6.77
CA ASN A 99 -2.25 -13.54 -6.21
C ASN A 99 -3.71 -13.19 -6.45
N THR A 100 -4.40 -14.01 -7.22
CA THR A 100 -5.82 -13.83 -7.53
C THR A 100 -6.72 -14.56 -6.54
N SER A 101 -7.98 -14.15 -6.47
CA SER A 101 -8.97 -14.68 -5.51
C SER A 101 -9.27 -16.18 -5.65
N ASN A 102 -8.97 -16.78 -6.81
CA ASN A 102 -9.14 -18.21 -7.09
C ASN A 102 -7.92 -19.07 -6.71
N MET A 103 -6.83 -18.45 -6.28
CA MET A 103 -5.65 -19.17 -5.81
C MET A 103 -5.84 -19.69 -4.38
N PRO A 104 -5.04 -20.71 -3.96
CA PRO A 104 -5.14 -21.26 -2.60
C PRO A 104 -4.92 -20.18 -1.52
N VAL A 105 -5.62 -20.33 -0.41
CA VAL A 105 -5.58 -19.41 0.74
C VAL A 105 -4.18 -19.23 1.31
N ALA A 106 -3.42 -20.33 1.41
CA ALA A 106 -2.03 -20.29 1.86
C ALA A 106 -1.12 -19.45 0.94
N ALA A 107 -1.36 -19.49 -0.38
CA ALA A 107 -0.65 -18.64 -1.33
C ALA A 107 -1.02 -17.16 -1.15
N ARG A 108 -2.29 -16.88 -0.82
CA ARG A 108 -2.75 -15.52 -0.54
C ARG A 108 -2.08 -14.97 0.72
N GLU A 109 -2.03 -15.76 1.78
CA GLU A 109 -1.34 -15.38 3.01
C GLU A 109 0.15 -15.15 2.76
N ALA A 110 0.82 -16.02 2.02
CA ALA A 110 2.24 -15.93 1.71
C ALA A 110 2.61 -14.74 0.80
N SER A 111 1.71 -14.26 -0.04
CA SER A 111 1.99 -13.21 -1.04
C SER A 111 2.49 -11.90 -0.41
N ILE A 112 1.89 -11.50 0.72
CA ILE A 112 2.29 -10.30 1.46
C ILE A 112 3.71 -10.44 2.01
N TYR A 113 4.03 -11.59 2.59
CA TYR A 113 5.38 -11.85 3.12
C TYR A 113 6.43 -11.93 2.00
N THR A 114 6.06 -12.50 0.87
CA THR A 114 6.93 -12.50 -0.33
C THR A 114 7.24 -11.07 -0.76
N GLY A 115 6.22 -10.23 -0.88
CA GLY A 115 6.37 -8.84 -1.30
C GLY A 115 7.24 -8.04 -0.34
N ILE A 116 6.99 -8.11 0.97
CA ILE A 116 7.76 -7.34 1.93
C ILE A 116 9.22 -7.84 2.05
N THR A 117 9.44 -9.14 1.94
CA THR A 117 10.80 -9.71 1.98
C THR A 117 11.62 -9.26 0.77
N LEU A 118 11.03 -9.24 -0.42
CA LEU A 118 11.69 -8.69 -1.61
C LEU A 118 11.95 -7.18 -1.47
N SER A 119 11.02 -6.45 -0.86
CA SER A 119 11.19 -5.02 -0.60
C SER A 119 12.37 -4.76 0.34
N GLU A 120 12.52 -5.55 1.39
CA GLU A 120 13.64 -5.47 2.32
C GLU A 120 14.97 -5.84 1.66
N TYR A 121 14.97 -6.82 0.77
CA TYR A 121 16.17 -7.20 0.01
C TYR A 121 16.72 -6.02 -0.80
N PHE A 122 15.85 -5.28 -1.48
CA PHE A 122 16.27 -4.09 -2.22
C PHE A 122 16.64 -2.92 -1.30
N ARG A 123 15.91 -2.73 -0.19
CA ARG A 123 16.26 -1.75 0.83
C ARG A 123 17.69 -1.95 1.33
N ASP A 124 18.06 -3.18 1.61
CA ASP A 124 19.38 -3.52 2.15
C ASP A 124 20.52 -3.33 1.13
N GLN A 125 20.17 -3.16 -0.15
CA GLN A 125 21.09 -2.71 -1.19
C GLN A 125 21.23 -1.18 -1.25
N GLY A 126 20.52 -0.43 -0.41
CA GLY A 126 20.58 1.02 -0.34
C GLY A 126 19.57 1.71 -1.27
N THR A 127 18.50 1.03 -1.68
CA THR A 127 17.46 1.63 -2.52
C THR A 127 16.23 2.01 -1.71
N ASN A 128 15.47 2.96 -2.22
CA ASN A 128 14.18 3.35 -1.66
C ASN A 128 13.07 2.57 -2.37
N VAL A 129 12.36 1.77 -1.61
CA VAL A 129 11.30 0.89 -2.11
C VAL A 129 9.94 1.39 -1.67
N ALA A 130 8.98 1.47 -2.58
CA ALA A 130 7.58 1.66 -2.26
C ALA A 130 6.82 0.35 -2.51
N MET A 131 6.24 -0.20 -1.46
CA MET A 131 5.41 -1.40 -1.54
C MET A 131 3.94 -1.03 -1.51
N MET A 132 3.22 -1.42 -2.55
CA MET A 132 1.76 -1.29 -2.66
C MET A 132 1.13 -2.66 -2.39
N ALA A 133 0.31 -2.77 -1.34
CA ALA A 133 -0.42 -3.99 -1.00
C ALA A 133 -1.91 -3.82 -1.29
N ASP A 134 -2.41 -4.45 -2.35
CA ASP A 134 -3.82 -4.39 -2.77
C ASP A 134 -4.42 -5.80 -2.78
N SER A 135 -5.25 -6.20 -1.81
CA SER A 135 -5.59 -5.45 -0.62
C SER A 135 -5.28 -6.24 0.66
N THR A 136 -4.93 -5.52 1.71
CA THR A 136 -4.67 -6.13 3.03
C THR A 136 -5.92 -6.74 3.64
N SER A 137 -7.12 -6.31 3.26
CA SER A 137 -8.38 -6.94 3.67
C SER A 137 -8.48 -8.39 3.19
N ARG A 138 -8.04 -8.68 1.96
CA ARG A 138 -8.04 -10.04 1.43
C ARG A 138 -7.01 -10.93 2.11
N TRP A 139 -5.90 -10.35 2.52
CA TRP A 139 -4.96 -11.04 3.38
C TRP A 139 -5.53 -11.37 4.75
N ALA A 140 -6.25 -10.44 5.38
CA ALA A 140 -6.94 -10.69 6.64
C ALA A 140 -8.03 -11.77 6.51
N GLU A 141 -8.78 -11.79 5.39
CA GLU A 141 -9.71 -12.87 5.07
C GLU A 141 -9.01 -14.24 4.98
N ALA A 142 -7.81 -14.28 4.40
CA ALA A 142 -7.02 -15.52 4.36
C ALA A 142 -6.61 -15.98 5.76
N LEU A 143 -6.18 -15.08 6.63
CA LEU A 143 -5.89 -15.39 8.03
C LEU A 143 -7.12 -15.95 8.76
N ARG A 144 -8.29 -15.33 8.54
CA ARG A 144 -9.57 -15.82 9.10
C ARG A 144 -9.92 -17.23 8.63
N GLU A 145 -9.72 -17.51 7.34
CA GLU A 145 -10.01 -18.84 6.79
C GLU A 145 -9.03 -19.90 7.33
N ILE A 146 -7.74 -19.58 7.44
CA ILE A 146 -6.73 -20.48 7.98
C ILE A 146 -7.02 -20.79 9.45
N SER A 147 -7.28 -19.77 10.27
CA SER A 147 -7.62 -19.95 11.70
C SER A 147 -8.87 -20.78 11.89
N GLY A 148 -9.90 -20.59 11.03
CA GLY A 148 -11.11 -21.39 11.05
C GLY A 148 -10.85 -22.87 10.71
N ARG A 149 -9.98 -23.16 9.75
CA ARG A 149 -9.57 -24.54 9.41
C ARG A 149 -8.75 -25.21 10.53
N LEU A 150 -8.00 -24.42 11.29
CA LEU A 150 -7.25 -24.89 12.45
C LEU A 150 -8.11 -24.99 13.72
N ALA A 151 -9.41 -24.67 13.63
CA ALA A 151 -10.36 -24.64 14.74
C ALA A 151 -9.88 -23.72 15.90
N GLU A 152 -9.18 -22.64 15.57
CA GLU A 152 -8.82 -21.62 16.54
C GLU A 152 -10.05 -20.84 17.00
N MET A 153 -10.05 -20.37 18.25
CA MET A 153 -11.17 -19.61 18.80
C MET A 153 -11.28 -18.25 18.09
N PRO A 154 -12.40 -17.95 17.43
CA PRO A 154 -12.57 -16.68 16.73
C PRO A 154 -12.76 -15.52 17.71
N ALA A 155 -12.22 -14.35 17.36
CA ALA A 155 -12.50 -13.06 18.00
C ALA A 155 -13.54 -12.27 17.19
N ASP A 156 -13.44 -10.95 17.19
CA ASP A 156 -14.40 -10.05 16.53
C ASP A 156 -14.58 -10.38 15.05
N SER A 157 -15.83 -10.47 14.60
CA SER A 157 -16.22 -10.76 13.21
C SER A 157 -15.60 -12.03 12.63
N GLY A 158 -15.22 -12.99 13.48
CA GLY A 158 -14.64 -14.27 13.08
C GLY A 158 -13.14 -14.21 12.73
N TYR A 159 -12.50 -13.09 12.95
CA TYR A 159 -11.04 -12.97 12.78
C TYR A 159 -10.30 -13.59 13.97
N PRO A 160 -9.05 -14.06 13.77
CA PRO A 160 -8.23 -14.52 14.88
C PRO A 160 -7.84 -13.36 15.81
N ALA A 161 -7.70 -13.63 17.10
CA ALA A 161 -7.32 -12.61 18.09
C ALA A 161 -5.96 -11.94 17.79
N TYR A 162 -5.09 -12.62 17.07
CA TYR A 162 -3.78 -12.12 16.67
C TYR A 162 -3.77 -11.27 15.39
N LEU A 163 -4.93 -10.94 14.80
CA LEU A 163 -5.01 -10.16 13.57
C LEU A 163 -4.27 -8.81 13.70
N GLY A 164 -4.53 -8.07 14.77
CA GLY A 164 -3.87 -6.79 15.02
C GLY A 164 -2.35 -6.92 15.13
N GLY A 165 -1.87 -7.95 15.83
CA GLY A 165 -0.44 -8.23 15.93
C GLY A 165 0.21 -8.60 14.60
N ARG A 166 -0.49 -9.34 13.73
CA ARG A 166 -0.02 -9.67 12.37
C ARG A 166 0.05 -8.44 11.47
N LEU A 167 -0.97 -7.59 11.51
CA LEU A 167 -0.97 -6.31 10.78
C LEU A 167 0.15 -5.39 11.27
N ALA A 168 0.31 -5.24 12.59
CA ALA A 168 1.39 -4.44 13.16
C ALA A 168 2.76 -4.97 12.71
N SER A 169 3.01 -6.26 12.84
CA SER A 169 4.24 -6.91 12.41
C SER A 169 4.56 -6.70 10.92
N PHE A 170 3.54 -6.62 10.07
CA PHE A 170 3.72 -6.32 8.66
C PHE A 170 4.09 -4.85 8.43
N TYR A 171 3.33 -3.90 8.98
CA TYR A 171 3.57 -2.47 8.79
C TYR A 171 4.85 -1.98 9.48
N GLU A 172 5.25 -2.57 10.62
CA GLU A 172 6.48 -2.24 11.33
C GLU A 172 7.76 -2.58 10.54
N ARG A 173 7.66 -3.38 9.49
CA ARG A 173 8.77 -3.65 8.56
C ARG A 173 9.08 -2.47 7.64
N ALA A 174 8.19 -1.48 7.56
CA ALA A 174 8.47 -0.20 6.91
C ALA A 174 9.46 0.62 7.76
N GLY A 175 10.34 1.33 7.10
CA GLY A 175 11.29 2.21 7.76
C GLY A 175 12.41 2.65 6.84
N LYS A 176 13.12 3.69 7.26
CA LYS A 176 14.39 4.12 6.67
C LYS A 176 15.52 3.63 7.56
N VAL A 177 16.43 2.87 7.01
CA VAL A 177 17.46 2.16 7.77
C VAL A 177 18.86 2.38 7.17
N VAL A 178 19.86 2.29 8.02
CA VAL A 178 21.24 2.12 7.59
C VAL A 178 21.51 0.61 7.52
N ALA A 179 21.80 0.11 6.32
CA ALA A 179 22.03 -1.30 6.10
C ALA A 179 23.36 -1.74 6.73
N LEU A 180 23.38 -2.96 7.26
CA LEU A 180 24.57 -3.56 7.81
C LEU A 180 25.62 -3.83 6.71
N GLY A 181 26.89 -3.73 7.06
CA GLY A 181 28.02 -4.03 6.17
C GLY A 181 28.68 -2.79 5.58
N SER A 182 29.61 -3.00 4.66
CA SER A 182 30.40 -1.95 4.01
C SER A 182 30.26 -2.04 2.49
N PRO A 183 30.17 -0.92 1.76
CA PRO A 183 30.10 0.47 2.26
C PRO A 183 28.77 0.77 2.97
N GLU A 184 28.72 1.85 3.75
CA GLU A 184 27.48 2.32 4.38
C GLU A 184 26.43 2.63 3.33
N ARG A 185 25.22 2.10 3.54
CA ARG A 185 24.09 2.25 2.63
C ARG A 185 22.84 2.61 3.42
N VAL A 186 22.10 3.58 2.91
CA VAL A 186 20.80 3.97 3.46
C VAL A 186 19.73 3.58 2.47
N GLY A 187 18.75 2.83 2.93
CA GLY A 187 17.59 2.44 2.14
C GLY A 187 16.30 2.59 2.94
N SER A 188 15.18 2.57 2.25
CA SER A 188 13.87 2.66 2.89
C SER A 188 12.85 1.73 2.27
N VAL A 189 11.90 1.27 3.08
CA VAL A 189 10.67 0.62 2.63
C VAL A 189 9.50 1.46 3.11
N SER A 190 8.72 1.97 2.17
CA SER A 190 7.44 2.63 2.46
C SER A 190 6.31 1.66 2.09
N ILE A 191 5.33 1.52 2.96
CA ILE A 191 4.20 0.61 2.74
C ILE A 191 2.92 1.41 2.54
N VAL A 192 2.22 1.13 1.45
CA VAL A 192 0.88 1.62 1.18
C VAL A 192 -0.07 0.43 1.10
N GLY A 193 -0.94 0.30 2.08
CA GLY A 193 -1.92 -0.78 2.14
C GLY A 193 -3.30 -0.31 1.72
N ALA A 194 -3.86 -0.89 0.69
CA ALA A 194 -5.26 -0.70 0.35
C ALA A 194 -6.13 -1.55 1.28
N VAL A 195 -7.15 -0.95 1.87
CA VAL A 195 -8.11 -1.62 2.73
C VAL A 195 -9.49 -1.53 2.12
N SER A 196 -10.22 -2.64 2.08
CA SER A 196 -11.55 -2.72 1.47
C SER A 196 -12.59 -3.08 2.53
N PRO A 197 -12.99 -2.13 3.40
CA PRO A 197 -13.97 -2.42 4.43
C PRO A 197 -15.31 -2.80 3.81
N PRO A 198 -15.99 -3.85 4.30
CA PRO A 198 -17.32 -4.23 3.85
C PRO A 198 -18.30 -3.07 3.98
N GLY A 199 -19.05 -2.78 2.90
CA GLY A 199 -20.00 -1.66 2.89
C GLY A 199 -19.38 -0.26 2.96
N GLY A 200 -18.07 -0.14 3.11
CA GLY A 200 -17.37 1.13 3.34
C GLY A 200 -17.40 1.59 4.80
N ASP A 201 -17.67 0.67 5.72
CA ASP A 201 -17.71 0.94 7.16
C ASP A 201 -16.30 0.83 7.76
N PHE A 202 -15.77 1.94 8.23
CA PHE A 202 -14.43 2.01 8.85
C PHE A 202 -14.36 1.43 10.27
N SER A 203 -15.49 0.98 10.84
CA SER A 203 -15.53 0.25 12.12
C SER A 203 -15.17 -1.24 11.97
N ASP A 204 -14.97 -1.72 10.74
CA ASP A 204 -14.47 -3.05 10.45
C ASP A 204 -13.16 -3.35 11.21
N PRO A 205 -12.99 -4.54 11.82
CA PRO A 205 -11.83 -4.86 12.65
C PRO A 205 -10.47 -4.69 11.93
N VAL A 206 -10.40 -5.02 10.64
CA VAL A 206 -9.17 -4.85 9.85
C VAL A 206 -8.82 -3.38 9.68
N THR A 207 -9.81 -2.57 9.34
CA THR A 207 -9.66 -1.13 9.16
C THR A 207 -9.28 -0.45 10.47
N THR A 208 -9.98 -0.77 11.55
CA THR A 208 -9.72 -0.21 12.88
C THR A 208 -8.32 -0.56 13.38
N ALA A 209 -7.89 -1.82 13.22
CA ALA A 209 -6.54 -2.24 13.57
C ALA A 209 -5.49 -1.50 12.73
N THR A 210 -5.72 -1.36 11.42
CA THR A 210 -4.81 -0.64 10.52
C THR A 210 -4.69 0.82 10.87
N LEU A 211 -5.80 1.50 11.21
CA LEU A 211 -5.81 2.90 11.66
C LEU A 211 -4.91 3.16 12.86
N GLY A 212 -4.87 2.22 13.80
CA GLY A 212 -4.01 2.31 14.99
C GLY A 212 -2.52 2.22 14.70
N ILE A 213 -2.15 1.63 13.55
CA ILE A 213 -0.76 1.28 13.20
C ILE A 213 -0.15 2.31 12.25
N VAL A 214 -0.89 2.73 11.22
CA VAL A 214 -0.35 3.56 10.13
C VAL A 214 -0.08 5.00 10.54
N GLY A 215 0.93 5.61 9.92
CA GLY A 215 1.24 7.03 10.12
C GLY A 215 0.39 7.97 9.26
N ALA A 216 -0.03 7.55 8.09
CA ALA A 216 -0.93 8.31 7.23
C ALA A 216 -2.16 7.48 6.83
N PHE A 217 -3.29 8.15 6.68
CA PHE A 217 -4.58 7.55 6.39
C PHE A 217 -5.31 8.39 5.33
N TRP A 218 -5.60 7.79 4.20
CA TRP A 218 -6.29 8.42 3.07
C TRP A 218 -7.66 7.79 2.86
N GLY A 219 -8.62 8.23 3.66
CA GLY A 219 -9.99 7.71 3.64
C GLY A 219 -10.72 8.06 2.35
N LEU A 220 -11.20 7.06 1.61
CA LEU A 220 -11.97 7.28 0.39
C LEU A 220 -13.47 7.19 0.69
N ASP A 221 -14.22 8.17 0.17
CA ASP A 221 -15.67 8.27 0.34
C ASP A 221 -16.42 7.76 -0.89
N LYS A 222 -17.33 6.82 -0.67
CA LYS A 222 -18.18 6.26 -1.72
C LYS A 222 -19.13 7.29 -2.35
N LYS A 223 -19.62 8.25 -1.56
CA LYS A 223 -20.54 9.29 -2.07
C LYS A 223 -19.81 10.24 -3.01
N LEU A 224 -18.55 10.58 -2.71
CA LEU A 224 -17.72 11.39 -3.62
C LEU A 224 -17.46 10.62 -4.93
N ALA A 225 -17.10 9.35 -4.85
CA ALA A 225 -16.88 8.51 -6.02
C ALA A 225 -18.14 8.38 -6.88
N GLN A 226 -19.32 8.20 -6.28
CA GLN A 226 -20.61 8.16 -6.99
C GLN A 226 -20.94 9.48 -7.71
N ARG A 227 -20.50 10.61 -7.16
CA ARG A 227 -20.62 11.93 -7.80
C ARG A 227 -19.53 12.18 -8.84
N LYS A 228 -18.69 11.17 -9.14
CA LYS A 228 -17.55 11.27 -10.06
C LYS A 228 -16.52 12.32 -9.63
N HIS A 229 -16.44 12.61 -8.33
CA HIS A 229 -15.43 13.46 -7.75
C HIS A 229 -14.19 12.62 -7.40
N PHE A 230 -13.11 12.78 -8.15
CA PHE A 230 -11.86 12.05 -7.98
C PHE A 230 -10.65 13.01 -7.85
N PRO A 231 -9.68 12.68 -6.99
CA PRO A 231 -9.68 11.54 -6.05
C PRO A 231 -10.79 11.68 -5.00
N SER A 232 -11.44 10.56 -4.65
CA SER A 232 -12.57 10.54 -3.71
C SER A 232 -12.13 10.60 -2.24
N VAL A 233 -11.09 11.37 -1.96
CA VAL A 233 -10.50 11.52 -0.62
C VAL A 233 -11.42 12.37 0.27
N ASN A 234 -11.83 11.80 1.38
CA ASN A 234 -12.54 12.51 2.42
C ASN A 234 -11.53 13.16 3.37
N TRP A 235 -11.43 14.48 3.29
CA TRP A 235 -10.47 15.26 4.06
C TRP A 235 -10.81 15.32 5.56
N ASP A 236 -12.08 15.12 5.94
CA ASP A 236 -12.52 15.15 7.36
C ASP A 236 -11.99 13.94 8.14
N VAL A 237 -11.83 12.79 7.49
CA VAL A 237 -11.39 11.54 8.14
C VAL A 237 -9.94 11.20 7.82
N SER A 238 -9.36 11.84 6.81
CA SER A 238 -7.97 11.60 6.41
C SER A 238 -7.02 12.37 7.31
N TYR A 239 -5.85 11.77 7.58
CA TYR A 239 -4.81 12.41 8.37
C TYR A 239 -3.41 11.94 7.98
N SER A 240 -2.41 12.71 8.38
CA SER A 240 -1.01 12.31 8.36
C SER A 240 -0.33 12.77 9.64
N LYS A 241 0.27 11.82 10.36
CA LYS A 241 1.11 12.12 11.54
C LYS A 241 2.47 12.68 11.13
N TYR A 242 2.82 12.56 9.84
CA TYR A 242 4.11 13.01 9.31
C TYR A 242 4.17 14.51 9.04
N SER A 243 3.04 15.21 9.01
CA SER A 243 3.01 16.66 8.81
C SER A 243 3.85 17.41 9.85
N GLN A 244 3.80 16.97 11.10
CA GLN A 244 4.56 17.56 12.21
C GLN A 244 6.08 17.31 12.12
N MET A 245 6.51 16.32 11.31
CA MET A 245 7.92 15.99 11.11
C MET A 245 8.53 16.79 9.94
N LEU A 246 7.71 17.49 9.18
CA LEU A 246 8.10 18.23 7.99
C LEU A 246 8.19 19.75 8.26
N GLU A 247 7.70 20.21 9.41
CA GLU A 247 7.87 21.57 9.93
C GLU A 247 9.26 21.75 10.56
#